data_ce0fc78404c0568955e48d860a2daea1
#
_entry.id   ce0fc78404c0568955e48d860a2daea1
#
_cell.length_a   1.000
_cell.length_b   1.000
_cell.length_c   1.000
_cell.angle_alpha   90.00
_cell.angle_beta   90.00
_cell.angle_gamma   90.00
#
_symmetry.space_group_name_H-M   'P 1'
#
loop_
_entity.id
_entity.type
_entity.pdbx_description
1 polymer ?
#
loop_
_entity_poly.entity_id
_entity_poly.type
_entity_poly.pdbx_seq_one_letter_code
_entity_poly.pdbx_strand_id
1 'polypeptide(L)'
;MSLDAKIPQGPLAEKWSKHKFNLKLVNPANKRKYDVIVVGTGLAGASAAASLAELGYNVKAFCFQDSPRRAHSIAAQGGINAAKNYQNDGDSVYRLFYDTIKGGDYRAREANVHRLAEVSVNIIDQCVAQGVPFAREYGGLLDNRSFGGSQVSRTFYARGQTGQQLLLGAYSALNRQI
;
A
#
# COMPACT_ATOMS: atom_id res chain seq x y z
N MET A 1 -27.39 11.42 -10.08
CA MET A 1 -26.32 10.53 -10.61
C MET A 1 -26.04 9.50 -9.54
N SER A 2 -26.41 8.24 -9.72
CA SER A 2 -26.06 7.19 -8.76
C SER A 2 -24.58 6.84 -8.92
N LEU A 3 -23.84 6.86 -7.84
CA LEU A 3 -22.44 6.41 -7.85
C LEU A 3 -22.42 4.88 -7.94
N ASP A 4 -22.14 4.37 -9.13
CA ASP A 4 -21.92 2.95 -9.35
C ASP A 4 -20.43 2.63 -9.18
N ALA A 5 -20.11 1.84 -8.17
CA ALA A 5 -18.74 1.39 -7.91
C ALA A 5 -18.24 0.34 -8.90
N LYS A 6 -19.11 -0.17 -9.77
CA LYS A 6 -18.80 -1.24 -10.75
C LYS A 6 -18.11 -2.45 -10.14
N ILE A 7 -18.54 -2.82 -8.94
CA ILE A 7 -17.98 -3.99 -8.24
C ILE A 7 -18.62 -5.24 -8.82
N PRO A 8 -17.83 -6.19 -9.35
CA PRO A 8 -18.36 -7.43 -9.91
C PRO A 8 -19.15 -8.26 -8.90
N GLN A 9 -20.12 -9.01 -9.38
CA GLN A 9 -20.85 -9.99 -8.58
C GLN A 9 -19.99 -11.23 -8.33
N GLY A 10 -20.29 -11.97 -7.26
CA GLY A 10 -19.65 -13.24 -6.92
C GLY A 10 -18.85 -13.23 -5.62
N PRO A 11 -18.08 -14.28 -5.35
CA PRO A 11 -17.27 -14.41 -4.14
C PRO A 11 -16.30 -13.26 -3.96
N LEU A 12 -16.11 -12.83 -2.72
CA LEU A 12 -15.25 -11.68 -2.36
C LEU A 12 -13.82 -11.83 -2.90
N ALA A 13 -13.21 -12.99 -2.75
CA ALA A 13 -11.85 -13.26 -3.20
C ALA A 13 -11.66 -13.17 -4.72
N GLU A 14 -12.73 -13.34 -5.50
CA GLU A 14 -12.68 -13.28 -6.96
C GLU A 14 -13.00 -11.90 -7.54
N LYS A 15 -13.61 -11.02 -6.76
CA LYS A 15 -14.12 -9.72 -7.24
C LYS A 15 -13.06 -8.87 -7.90
N TRP A 16 -11.86 -8.79 -7.31
CA TRP A 16 -10.75 -8.03 -7.89
C TRP A 16 -10.26 -8.64 -9.22
N SER A 17 -10.11 -9.95 -9.27
CA SER A 17 -9.67 -10.63 -10.48
C SER A 17 -10.68 -10.47 -11.62
N LYS A 18 -11.97 -10.56 -11.34
CA LYS A 18 -13.05 -10.29 -12.31
C LYS A 18 -13.04 -8.83 -12.77
N HIS A 19 -12.88 -7.89 -11.85
CA HIS A 19 -12.77 -6.46 -12.20
C HIS A 19 -11.59 -6.22 -13.12
N LYS A 20 -10.42 -6.72 -12.77
CA LYS A 20 -9.18 -6.60 -13.56
C LYS A 20 -9.33 -7.22 -14.95
N PHE A 21 -9.99 -8.38 -15.06
CA PHE A 21 -10.23 -9.05 -16.34
C PHE A 21 -11.14 -8.22 -17.26
N ASN A 22 -12.11 -7.52 -16.70
CA ASN A 22 -13.05 -6.68 -17.45
C ASN A 22 -12.49 -5.29 -17.78
N LEU A 23 -11.32 -4.90 -17.26
CA LEU A 23 -10.70 -3.63 -17.59
C LEU A 23 -10.11 -3.63 -18.99
N LYS A 24 -10.35 -2.54 -19.72
CA LYS A 24 -9.64 -2.27 -20.96
C LYS A 24 -8.22 -1.82 -20.62
N LEU A 25 -7.25 -2.68 -20.86
CA LEU A 25 -5.85 -2.39 -20.57
C LEU A 25 -5.28 -1.41 -21.60
N VAL A 26 -4.34 -0.58 -21.15
CA VAL A 26 -3.55 0.29 -22.02
C VAL A 26 -2.50 -0.55 -22.74
N ASN A 27 -2.48 -0.49 -24.07
CA ASN A 27 -1.42 -1.13 -24.84
C ASN A 27 -0.06 -0.50 -24.46
N PRO A 28 0.98 -1.29 -24.18
CA PRO A 28 2.31 -0.79 -23.81
C PRO A 28 2.87 0.27 -24.78
N ALA A 29 2.61 0.14 -26.07
CA ALA A 29 3.02 1.12 -27.08
C ALA A 29 2.35 2.50 -26.93
N ASN A 30 1.23 2.56 -26.25
CA ASN A 30 0.46 3.79 -26.05
C ASN A 30 0.69 4.45 -24.67
N LYS A 31 1.50 3.89 -23.81
CA LYS A 31 1.73 4.43 -22.43
C LYS A 31 2.13 5.91 -22.47
N ARG A 32 3.07 6.27 -23.35
CA ARG A 32 3.59 7.65 -23.46
C ARG A 32 2.57 8.67 -23.98
N LYS A 33 1.41 8.22 -24.46
CA LYS A 33 0.33 9.09 -24.93
C LYS A 33 -0.58 9.55 -23.77
N TYR A 34 -0.41 9.00 -22.58
CA TYR A 34 -1.21 9.32 -21.43
C TYR A 34 -0.40 10.14 -20.43
N ASP A 35 -0.94 11.29 -20.06
CA ASP A 35 -0.49 12.04 -18.91
C ASP A 35 -1.28 11.60 -17.67
N VAL A 36 -0.60 11.16 -16.64
CA VAL A 36 -1.20 10.78 -15.36
C VAL A 36 -0.95 11.87 -14.35
N ILE A 37 -2.04 12.42 -13.81
CA ILE A 37 -1.97 13.43 -12.77
C ILE A 37 -2.16 12.76 -11.42
N VAL A 38 -1.17 12.90 -10.54
CA VAL A 38 -1.21 12.43 -9.16
C VAL A 38 -1.31 13.63 -8.24
N VAL A 39 -2.40 13.73 -7.49
CA VAL A 39 -2.63 14.82 -6.54
C VAL A 39 -2.33 14.34 -5.12
N GLY A 40 -1.34 14.94 -4.50
CA GLY A 40 -0.83 14.59 -3.18
C GLY A 40 0.46 13.78 -3.26
N THR A 41 1.45 14.18 -2.45
CA THR A 41 2.79 13.55 -2.39
C THR A 41 3.09 12.92 -1.04
N GLY A 42 2.05 12.53 -0.30
CA GLY A 42 2.19 11.64 0.84
C GLY A 42 2.62 10.24 0.39
N LEU A 43 2.68 9.29 1.31
CA LEU A 43 3.13 7.92 1.02
C LEU A 43 2.39 7.30 -0.16
N ALA A 44 1.07 7.42 -0.21
CA ALA A 44 0.25 6.85 -1.28
C ALA A 44 0.54 7.50 -2.65
N GLY A 45 0.56 8.84 -2.70
CA GLY A 45 0.79 9.57 -3.95
C GLY A 45 2.21 9.42 -4.47
N ALA A 46 3.22 9.50 -3.60
CA ALA A 46 4.61 9.30 -3.99
C ALA A 46 4.85 7.88 -4.51
N SER A 47 4.30 6.86 -3.84
CA SER A 47 4.40 5.46 -4.30
C SER A 47 3.68 5.24 -5.64
N ALA A 48 2.49 5.82 -5.82
CA ALA A 48 1.75 5.71 -7.07
C ALA A 48 2.49 6.41 -8.22
N ALA A 49 3.00 7.63 -7.99
CA ALA A 49 3.76 8.38 -8.99
C ALA A 49 5.04 7.64 -9.39
N ALA A 50 5.81 7.13 -8.40
CA ALA A 50 7.01 6.34 -8.67
C ALA A 50 6.71 5.10 -9.50
N SER A 51 5.71 4.31 -9.12
CA SER A 51 5.35 3.09 -9.82
C SER A 51 4.84 3.35 -11.24
N LEU A 52 4.06 4.39 -11.43
CA LEU A 52 3.55 4.75 -12.76
C LEU A 52 4.68 5.25 -13.68
N ALA A 53 5.59 6.06 -13.15
CA ALA A 53 6.75 6.55 -13.91
C ALA A 53 7.69 5.38 -14.28
N GLU A 54 7.95 4.46 -13.35
CA GLU A 54 8.72 3.24 -13.60
C GLU A 54 8.09 2.36 -14.69
N LEU A 55 6.76 2.32 -14.76
CA LEU A 55 6.03 1.65 -15.83
C LEU A 55 6.07 2.40 -17.17
N GLY A 56 6.66 3.59 -17.25
CA GLY A 56 6.85 4.37 -18.47
C GLY A 56 5.70 5.30 -18.84
N TYR A 57 4.86 5.69 -17.88
CA TYR A 57 3.86 6.74 -18.07
C TYR A 57 4.45 8.13 -17.86
N ASN A 58 3.88 9.15 -18.52
CA ASN A 58 4.14 10.54 -18.17
C ASN A 58 3.37 10.88 -16.90
N VAL A 59 4.08 11.19 -15.82
CA VAL A 59 3.44 11.46 -14.52
C VAL A 59 3.71 12.90 -14.10
N LYS A 60 2.63 13.61 -13.71
CA LYS A 60 2.68 14.94 -13.11
C LYS A 60 2.18 14.84 -11.69
N ALA A 61 3.05 14.98 -10.71
CA ALA A 61 2.70 14.93 -9.30
C ALA A 61 2.58 16.35 -8.73
N PHE A 62 1.44 16.64 -8.11
CA PHE A 62 1.15 17.92 -7.49
C PHE A 62 0.95 17.76 -6.00
N CYS A 63 1.50 18.67 -5.20
CA CYS A 63 1.20 18.74 -3.79
C CYS A 63 0.83 20.17 -3.38
N PHE A 64 0.01 20.26 -2.35
CA PHE A 64 -0.37 21.52 -1.73
C PHE A 64 0.75 22.10 -0.88
N GLN A 65 1.62 21.24 -0.35
CA GLN A 65 2.63 21.62 0.61
C GLN A 65 3.96 21.91 -0.09
N ASP A 66 4.76 22.77 0.51
CA ASP A 66 6.09 23.16 0.05
C ASP A 66 7.16 22.08 0.27
N SER A 67 6.83 21.04 1.03
CA SER A 67 7.74 19.92 1.31
C SER A 67 6.96 18.60 1.47
N PRO A 68 7.44 17.50 0.87
CA PRO A 68 6.88 16.17 1.09
C PRO A 68 6.91 15.73 2.55
N ARG A 69 7.86 16.24 3.32
CA ARG A 69 7.97 15.95 4.75
C ARG A 69 6.79 16.45 5.57
N ARG A 70 5.97 17.32 5.02
CA ARG A 70 4.75 17.81 5.67
C ARG A 70 3.54 16.91 5.43
N ALA A 71 3.68 15.86 4.65
CA ALA A 71 2.63 14.87 4.50
C ALA A 71 2.32 14.17 5.82
N HIS A 72 1.05 13.94 6.11
CA HIS A 72 0.62 13.31 7.37
C HIS A 72 1.25 11.93 7.60
N SER A 73 1.65 11.25 6.53
CA SER A 73 2.34 9.95 6.59
C SER A 73 3.57 9.97 7.50
N ILE A 74 4.27 11.11 7.62
CA ILE A 74 5.46 11.23 8.48
C ILE A 74 5.14 11.06 9.97
N ALA A 75 3.90 11.31 10.39
CA ALA A 75 3.47 11.23 11.77
C ALA A 75 3.15 9.80 12.22
N ALA A 76 3.03 8.84 11.31
CA ALA A 76 2.76 7.45 11.62
C ALA A 76 3.99 6.77 12.24
N GLN A 77 3.88 6.27 13.46
CA GLN A 77 5.00 5.73 14.24
C GLN A 77 4.92 4.23 14.50
N GLY A 78 3.71 3.71 14.67
CA GLY A 78 3.47 2.37 15.20
C GLY A 78 3.97 1.23 14.31
N GLY A 79 3.78 1.35 13.03
CA GLY A 79 4.11 0.32 12.06
C GLY A 79 3.10 0.20 10.93
N ILE A 80 3.32 -0.76 10.06
CA ILE A 80 2.44 -1.12 8.94
C ILE A 80 2.06 -2.59 9.05
N ASN A 81 0.79 -2.90 8.91
CA ASN A 81 0.27 -4.26 9.01
C ASN A 81 0.33 -4.97 7.66
N ALA A 82 0.80 -6.22 7.68
CA ALA A 82 0.78 -7.10 6.52
C ALA A 82 0.59 -8.57 6.95
N ALA A 83 -0.18 -9.31 6.18
CA ALA A 83 -0.55 -10.69 6.46
C ALA A 83 0.56 -11.70 6.05
N LYS A 84 1.80 -11.48 6.53
CA LYS A 84 2.94 -12.37 6.23
C LYS A 84 2.98 -13.65 7.08
N ASN A 85 2.30 -13.64 8.23
CA ASN A 85 2.24 -14.80 9.15
C ASN A 85 3.62 -15.40 9.49
N TYR A 86 4.64 -14.57 9.68
CA TYR A 86 6.02 -15.02 9.94
C TYR A 86 6.15 -15.85 11.22
N GLN A 87 5.37 -15.51 12.25
CA GLN A 87 5.40 -16.22 13.53
C GLN A 87 4.45 -17.41 13.58
N ASN A 88 3.73 -17.67 12.48
CA ASN A 88 2.75 -18.75 12.38
C ASN A 88 1.71 -18.75 13.54
N ASP A 89 1.28 -17.55 13.94
CA ASP A 89 0.33 -17.30 15.04
C ASP A 89 -1.13 -17.23 14.56
N GLY A 90 -1.40 -17.77 13.38
CA GLY A 90 -2.74 -17.86 12.79
C GLY A 90 -3.19 -16.61 12.05
N ASP A 91 -2.25 -15.76 11.63
CA ASP A 91 -2.59 -14.64 10.75
C ASP A 91 -2.88 -15.10 9.32
N SER A 92 -3.72 -14.35 8.63
CA SER A 92 -4.08 -14.61 7.24
C SER A 92 -4.61 -13.35 6.55
N VAL A 93 -4.64 -13.39 5.22
CA VAL A 93 -5.26 -12.34 4.40
C VAL A 93 -6.70 -12.07 4.86
N TYR A 94 -7.48 -13.14 5.08
CA TYR A 94 -8.87 -13.00 5.52
C TYR A 94 -8.97 -12.38 6.92
N ARG A 95 -8.08 -12.73 7.84
CA ARG A 95 -8.06 -12.16 9.18
C ARG A 95 -7.71 -10.67 9.16
N LEU A 96 -6.69 -10.28 8.38
CA LEU A 96 -6.35 -8.88 8.19
C LEU A 96 -7.50 -8.09 7.55
N PHE A 97 -8.15 -8.68 6.55
CA PHE A 97 -9.35 -8.10 5.93
C PHE A 97 -10.46 -7.87 6.96
N TYR A 98 -10.82 -8.91 7.72
CA TYR A 98 -11.87 -8.85 8.71
C TYR A 98 -11.59 -7.79 9.79
N ASP A 99 -10.38 -7.77 10.34
CA ASP A 99 -9.98 -6.82 11.37
C ASP A 99 -10.03 -5.38 10.83
N THR A 100 -9.65 -5.17 9.57
CA THR A 100 -9.68 -3.86 8.92
C THR A 100 -11.12 -3.38 8.70
N ILE A 101 -12.01 -4.25 8.23
CA ILE A 101 -13.44 -3.93 8.07
C ILE A 101 -14.09 -3.61 9.41
N LYS A 102 -13.84 -4.44 10.43
CA LYS A 102 -14.37 -4.23 11.78
C LYS A 102 -13.84 -2.95 12.40
N GLY A 103 -12.54 -2.69 12.32
CA GLY A 103 -11.90 -1.48 12.84
C GLY A 103 -12.37 -0.20 12.13
N GLY A 104 -12.85 -0.30 10.91
CA GLY A 104 -13.47 0.79 10.14
C GLY A 104 -15.00 0.90 10.29
N ASP A 105 -15.59 0.32 11.33
CA ASP A 105 -17.04 0.32 11.59
C ASP A 105 -17.87 -0.18 10.41
N TYR A 106 -17.36 -1.15 9.65
CA TYR A 106 -18.04 -1.74 8.48
C TYR A 106 -18.42 -0.75 7.38
N ARG A 107 -17.70 0.40 7.28
CA ARG A 107 -17.99 1.45 6.30
C ARG A 107 -17.17 1.32 5.00
N ALA A 108 -16.11 0.55 5.03
CA ALA A 108 -15.23 0.40 3.88
C ALA A 108 -15.81 -0.55 2.82
N ARG A 109 -15.39 -0.39 1.57
CA ARG A 109 -15.74 -1.32 0.50
C ARG A 109 -14.94 -2.62 0.65
N GLU A 110 -15.64 -3.72 0.90
CA GLU A 110 -15.03 -5.02 1.18
C GLU A 110 -14.04 -5.47 0.09
N ALA A 111 -14.40 -5.34 -1.19
CA ALA A 111 -13.53 -5.76 -2.29
C ALA A 111 -12.18 -5.00 -2.29
N ASN A 112 -12.18 -3.71 -1.95
CA ASN A 112 -10.96 -2.91 -1.88
C ASN A 112 -10.11 -3.32 -0.67
N VAL A 113 -10.73 -3.53 0.48
CA VAL A 113 -10.01 -3.94 1.70
C VAL A 113 -9.46 -5.37 1.56
N HIS A 114 -10.22 -6.28 0.96
CA HIS A 114 -9.73 -7.62 0.68
C HIS A 114 -8.50 -7.58 -0.23
N ARG A 115 -8.56 -6.77 -1.32
CA ARG A 115 -7.41 -6.60 -2.21
C ARG A 115 -6.20 -5.99 -1.50
N LEU A 116 -6.42 -5.00 -0.63
CA LEU A 116 -5.35 -4.44 0.20
C LEU A 116 -4.68 -5.51 1.07
N ALA A 117 -5.49 -6.35 1.72
CA ALA A 117 -4.97 -7.44 2.54
C ALA A 117 -4.16 -8.47 1.72
N GLU A 118 -4.62 -8.81 0.51
CA GLU A 118 -3.88 -9.70 -0.40
C GLU A 118 -2.49 -9.15 -0.78
N VAL A 119 -2.44 -7.86 -1.18
CA VAL A 119 -1.18 -7.26 -1.65
C VAL A 119 -0.26 -6.82 -0.52
N SER A 120 -0.73 -6.80 0.72
CA SER A 120 0.03 -6.30 1.88
C SER A 120 1.40 -6.98 2.03
N VAL A 121 1.47 -8.25 1.72
CA VAL A 121 2.71 -9.04 1.76
C VAL A 121 3.75 -8.48 0.79
N ASN A 122 3.35 -8.23 -0.46
CA ASN A 122 4.22 -7.71 -1.50
C ASN A 122 4.62 -6.24 -1.25
N ILE A 123 3.73 -5.46 -0.63
CA ILE A 123 4.01 -4.07 -0.26
C ILE A 123 5.18 -3.97 0.72
N ILE A 124 5.25 -4.86 1.71
CA ILE A 124 6.39 -4.90 2.64
C ILE A 124 7.69 -5.19 1.88
N ASP A 125 7.69 -6.15 0.98
CA ASP A 125 8.87 -6.50 0.18
C ASP A 125 9.30 -5.33 -0.72
N GLN A 126 8.34 -4.64 -1.32
CA GLN A 126 8.60 -3.42 -2.09
C GLN A 126 9.22 -2.31 -1.23
N CYS A 127 8.70 -2.09 -0.03
CA CYS A 127 9.25 -1.10 0.90
C CYS A 127 10.70 -1.46 1.31
N VAL A 128 11.00 -2.73 1.53
CA VAL A 128 12.37 -3.19 1.79
C VAL A 128 13.28 -2.90 0.60
N ALA A 129 12.82 -3.19 -0.62
CA ALA A 129 13.58 -2.91 -1.84
C ALA A 129 13.80 -1.39 -2.07
N GLN A 130 12.90 -0.55 -1.57
CA GLN A 130 13.03 0.92 -1.57
C GLN A 130 13.97 1.44 -0.48
N GLY A 131 14.53 0.56 0.35
CA GLY A 131 15.49 0.93 1.39
C GLY A 131 14.88 1.29 2.74
N VAL A 132 13.62 0.93 3.00
CA VAL A 132 13.01 1.14 4.31
C VAL A 132 13.67 0.25 5.37
N PRO A 133 14.26 0.83 6.43
CA PRO A 133 15.03 0.09 7.43
C PRO A 133 14.10 -0.51 8.50
N PHE A 134 13.28 -1.48 8.12
CA PHE A 134 12.48 -2.21 9.10
C PHE A 134 13.36 -2.91 10.12
N ALA A 135 12.86 -3.02 11.35
CA ALA A 135 13.48 -3.84 12.38
C ALA A 135 13.64 -5.29 11.90
N ARG A 136 14.72 -5.92 12.34
CA ARG A 136 15.03 -7.31 12.02
C ARG A 136 15.29 -8.10 13.28
N GLU A 137 14.92 -9.37 13.24
CA GLU A 137 15.28 -10.36 14.22
C GLU A 137 16.78 -10.72 14.10
N TYR A 138 17.31 -11.41 15.10
CA TYR A 138 18.71 -11.84 15.12
C TYR A 138 19.09 -12.68 13.89
N GLY A 139 18.16 -13.49 13.38
CA GLY A 139 18.33 -14.29 12.17
C GLY A 139 18.26 -13.51 10.85
N GLY A 140 18.03 -12.18 10.89
CA GLY A 140 17.96 -11.33 9.71
C GLY A 140 16.59 -11.22 9.05
N LEU A 141 15.60 -11.96 9.49
CA LEU A 141 14.21 -11.80 9.05
C LEU A 141 13.62 -10.49 9.56
N LEU A 142 12.60 -9.99 8.89
CA LEU A 142 11.90 -8.80 9.35
C LEU A 142 11.17 -9.11 10.67
N ASP A 143 11.43 -8.27 11.66
CA ASP A 143 10.72 -8.34 12.93
C ASP A 143 9.30 -7.80 12.80
N ASN A 144 8.36 -8.46 13.47
CA ASN A 144 6.97 -8.05 13.55
C ASN A 144 6.41 -8.25 14.95
N ARG A 145 5.40 -7.48 15.27
CA ARG A 145 4.79 -7.49 16.60
C ARG A 145 3.28 -7.33 16.54
N SER A 146 2.61 -7.73 17.60
CA SER A 146 1.24 -7.34 17.87
C SER A 146 1.19 -5.86 18.26
N PHE A 147 0.36 -5.06 17.60
CA PHE A 147 0.21 -3.64 17.87
C PHE A 147 -1.17 -3.13 17.43
N GLY A 148 -1.67 -2.09 18.11
CA GLY A 148 -2.91 -1.43 17.75
C GLY A 148 -4.18 -2.29 17.90
N GLY A 149 -4.20 -3.19 18.86
CA GLY A 149 -5.34 -4.09 19.11
C GLY A 149 -5.33 -5.36 18.24
N SER A 150 -4.34 -5.54 17.38
CA SER A 150 -4.14 -6.82 16.67
C SER A 150 -3.71 -7.90 17.66
N GLN A 151 -4.38 -9.04 17.61
CA GLN A 151 -4.06 -10.19 18.46
C GLN A 151 -2.99 -11.11 17.87
N VAL A 152 -2.50 -10.78 16.68
CA VAL A 152 -1.44 -11.51 15.97
C VAL A 152 -0.30 -10.58 15.60
N SER A 153 0.89 -11.15 15.42
CA SER A 153 2.10 -10.42 15.07
C SER A 153 2.15 -10.13 13.59
N ARG A 154 1.60 -9.00 13.17
CA ARG A 154 1.53 -8.57 11.76
C ARG A 154 2.07 -7.17 11.49
N THR A 155 2.50 -6.46 12.53
CA THR A 155 2.93 -5.07 12.40
C THR A 155 4.44 -4.98 12.21
N PHE A 156 4.87 -4.60 11.02
CA PHE A 156 6.26 -4.33 10.67
C PHE A 156 6.58 -2.88 11.01
N TYR A 157 7.76 -2.60 11.57
CA TYR A 157 8.07 -1.31 12.15
C TYR A 157 9.53 -0.88 11.98
N ALA A 158 9.78 0.41 12.02
CA ALA A 158 11.10 1.05 12.02
C ALA A 158 11.26 1.93 13.26
N ARG A 159 11.19 1.33 14.44
CA ARG A 159 11.47 1.91 15.77
C ARG A 159 10.99 3.35 15.97
N GLY A 160 9.68 3.58 15.90
CA GLY A 160 9.05 4.90 16.13
C GLY A 160 9.11 5.87 14.94
N GLN A 161 9.72 5.48 13.84
CA GLN A 161 9.86 6.31 12.64
C GLN A 161 9.27 5.65 11.39
N THR A 162 8.36 4.70 11.54
CA THR A 162 7.88 3.87 10.44
C THR A 162 7.31 4.71 9.29
N GLY A 163 6.42 5.64 9.57
CA GLY A 163 5.83 6.50 8.54
C GLY A 163 6.86 7.39 7.84
N GLN A 164 7.79 7.94 8.58
CA GLN A 164 8.89 8.73 8.03
C GLN A 164 9.75 7.90 7.07
N GLN A 165 10.14 6.71 7.49
CA GLN A 165 10.99 5.84 6.68
C GLN A 165 10.27 5.31 5.43
N LEU A 166 9.00 4.98 5.55
CA LEU A 166 8.16 4.62 4.41
C LEU A 166 8.05 5.77 3.40
N LEU A 167 7.82 6.99 3.89
CA LEU A 167 7.73 8.17 3.03
C LEU A 167 9.06 8.47 2.33
N LEU A 168 10.17 8.38 3.03
CA LEU A 168 11.51 8.56 2.45
C LEU A 168 11.82 7.49 1.40
N GLY A 169 11.44 6.23 1.64
CA GLY A 169 11.59 5.15 0.67
C GLY A 169 10.80 5.41 -0.61
N ALA A 170 9.53 5.77 -0.49
CA ALA A 170 8.69 6.14 -1.63
C ALA A 170 9.23 7.36 -2.38
N TYR A 171 9.75 8.34 -1.65
CA TYR A 171 10.34 9.55 -2.24
C TYR A 171 11.64 9.26 -2.98
N SER A 172 12.50 8.41 -2.41
CA SER A 172 13.71 7.95 -3.10
C SER A 172 13.38 7.21 -4.40
N ALA A 173 12.35 6.37 -4.38
CA ALA A 173 11.89 5.69 -5.58
C ALA A 173 11.36 6.68 -6.63
N LEU A 174 10.59 7.70 -6.21
CA LEU A 174 10.09 8.74 -7.11
C LEU A 174 11.24 9.55 -7.73
N ASN A 175 12.20 9.99 -6.93
CA ASN A 175 13.33 10.78 -7.40
C ASN A 175 14.23 10.06 -8.42
N ARG A 176 14.21 8.72 -8.43
CA ARG A 176 14.93 7.95 -9.44
C ARG A 176 14.27 8.00 -10.83
N GLN A 177 13.03 8.49 -10.91
CA GLN A 177 12.24 8.55 -12.14
C GLN A 177 12.20 9.97 -12.74
N ILE A 178 12.87 10.95 -12.13
CA ILE A 178 12.92 12.36 -12.58
C ILE A 178 14.17 12.59 -13.49
#